data_4e6dd3fe498d47f03ea8c93ba64e78e3
#
_entry.id   4e6dd3fe498d47f03ea8c93ba64e78e3
#
_cell.length_a   1.000
_cell.length_b   1.000
_cell.length_c   1.000
_cell.angle_alpha   90.00
_cell.angle_beta   90.00
_cell.angle_gamma   90.00
#
_symmetry.space_group_name_H-M   'P 1'
#
loop_
_entity.id
_entity.type
_entity.pdbx_description
1 polymer ?
#
loop_
_entity_poly.entity_id
_entity_poly.type
_entity_poly.pdbx_seq_one_letter_code
_entity_poly.pdbx_strand_id
1 'polypeptide(L)'
;EAKARPGESGTNRTAALRPPVSASRNSDRFAPVRTQRVRFTIRKTTNLEPCIDELEVYDTAARNVALASSGTRVSSAGDRTEPDRHELRFVNDGRYGNSRSWMSSEMGKGSVTLEFQAACEIERVVWGRDRTREFVDRLATDYAIEVETAPGVWRVVADSYDRHPMDAPAAVRLAGVLEPSLTAAETATANALLAERRNLDARIGKVTQAQMAFAGVFRKPDDIHLLHRGDPEQPRDPVVPAVPAVLGGLKMDRDAAESDRRRALADWIADPANPLTARVMVNRIWQGHFGVGLVETASD
;
A
#
# COMPACT_ATOMS: atom_id res chain seq x y z
N GLU A 1 -0.67 28.46 -17.09
CA GLU A 1 -1.84 29.37 -16.96
C GLU A 1 -2.88 28.72 -16.06
N ALA A 2 -3.26 29.40 -14.98
CA ALA A 2 -4.28 28.94 -14.06
C ALA A 2 -5.64 28.96 -14.75
N LYS A 3 -6.38 27.85 -14.70
CA LYS A 3 -7.77 27.79 -15.18
C LYS A 3 -8.65 28.74 -14.36
N ALA A 4 -9.41 29.62 -15.00
CA ALA A 4 -10.31 30.52 -14.33
C ALA A 4 -11.47 29.74 -13.65
N ARG A 5 -11.83 30.14 -12.43
CA ARG A 5 -13.02 29.63 -11.73
C ARG A 5 -14.29 30.13 -12.44
N PRO A 6 -15.30 29.30 -12.65
CA PRO A 6 -16.60 29.81 -13.14
C PRO A 6 -17.25 30.67 -12.06
N GLY A 7 -17.26 31.99 -12.24
CA GLY A 7 -17.98 32.92 -11.38
C GLY A 7 -17.19 34.04 -10.70
N GLU A 8 -15.86 34.14 -10.84
CA GLU A 8 -15.06 35.24 -10.31
C GLU A 8 -14.65 36.20 -11.42
N SER A 9 -15.21 37.43 -11.39
CA SER A 9 -14.69 38.56 -12.17
C SER A 9 -13.43 39.11 -11.52
N GLY A 10 -12.33 38.97 -12.22
CA GLY A 10 -11.13 39.79 -12.20
C GLY A 10 -10.51 40.25 -10.89
N THR A 11 -9.59 39.50 -10.34
CA THR A 11 -8.37 40.04 -9.72
C THR A 11 -7.17 39.25 -10.20
N ASN A 12 -6.25 39.95 -10.84
CA ASN A 12 -5.02 39.48 -11.42
C ASN A 12 -4.09 38.96 -10.27
N ARG A 13 -4.23 37.70 -9.90
CA ARG A 13 -3.34 36.99 -8.96
C ARG A 13 -2.50 36.02 -9.76
N THR A 14 -1.29 36.42 -10.09
CA THR A 14 -0.18 35.51 -10.38
C THR A 14 0.24 34.80 -9.08
N ALA A 15 -0.67 34.10 -8.44
CA ALA A 15 -0.32 33.19 -7.36
C ALA A 15 0.39 32.00 -7.98
N ALA A 16 1.57 31.65 -7.46
CA ALA A 16 2.29 30.46 -7.87
C ALA A 16 1.36 29.24 -7.67
N LEU A 17 1.26 28.39 -8.69
CA LEU A 17 0.46 27.17 -8.61
C LEU A 17 1.02 26.25 -7.53
N ARG A 18 0.13 25.61 -6.77
CA ARG A 18 0.48 24.58 -5.82
C ARG A 18 0.92 23.29 -6.57
N PRO A 19 1.70 22.42 -5.94
CA PRO A 19 2.11 21.15 -6.56
C PRO A 19 0.93 20.30 -7.02
N PRO A 20 1.19 19.37 -7.96
CA PRO A 20 0.24 18.34 -8.30
C PRO A 20 -0.23 17.56 -7.07
N VAL A 21 -1.40 16.94 -7.18
CA VAL A 21 -1.90 16.03 -6.16
C VAL A 21 -0.89 14.90 -5.90
N SER A 22 -0.63 14.64 -4.63
CA SER A 22 0.21 13.55 -4.15
C SER A 22 -0.66 12.40 -3.64
N ALA A 23 -0.22 11.16 -3.85
CA ALA A 23 -0.90 10.01 -3.25
C ALA A 23 -0.82 10.03 -1.73
N SER A 24 0.32 10.45 -1.18
CA SER A 24 0.57 10.32 0.26
C SER A 24 0.02 11.46 1.10
N ARG A 25 0.12 12.71 0.62
CA ARG A 25 -0.33 13.85 1.43
C ARG A 25 -0.58 15.08 0.58
N ASN A 26 -1.75 15.68 0.78
CA ASN A 26 -2.14 16.97 0.24
C ASN A 26 -2.56 17.88 1.38
N SER A 27 -2.23 19.16 1.30
CA SER A 27 -2.63 20.16 2.28
C SER A 27 -3.28 21.33 1.55
N ASP A 28 -4.47 21.68 2.00
CA ASP A 28 -5.27 22.77 1.48
C ASP A 28 -5.52 23.78 2.61
N ARG A 29 -4.89 24.96 2.52
CA ARG A 29 -5.03 26.06 3.48
C ARG A 29 -5.96 27.11 2.93
N PHE A 30 -6.72 27.75 3.84
CA PHE A 30 -7.65 28.82 3.54
C PHE A 30 -7.77 29.78 4.72
N ALA A 31 -8.37 30.95 4.51
CA ALA A 31 -8.64 31.88 5.58
C ALA A 31 -9.52 31.20 6.66
N PRO A 32 -9.25 31.41 7.95
CA PRO A 32 -10.04 30.84 9.04
C PRO A 32 -11.54 31.03 8.83
N VAL A 33 -12.29 29.96 9.01
CA VAL A 33 -13.74 29.96 8.85
C VAL A 33 -14.42 29.15 9.94
N ARG A 34 -15.46 29.71 10.55
CA ARG A 34 -16.25 29.02 11.56
C ARG A 34 -17.31 28.15 10.88
N THR A 35 -17.29 26.85 11.14
CA THR A 35 -18.24 25.89 10.61
C THR A 35 -18.39 24.68 11.52
N GLN A 36 -19.48 23.94 11.38
CA GLN A 36 -19.66 22.62 12.00
C GLN A 36 -19.56 21.49 10.97
N ARG A 37 -19.61 21.80 9.66
CA ARG A 37 -19.61 20.78 8.62
C ARG A 37 -18.66 21.13 7.49
N VAL A 38 -17.85 20.14 7.09
CA VAL A 38 -16.94 20.23 5.95
C VAL A 38 -17.27 19.11 4.98
N ARG A 39 -17.31 19.41 3.70
CA ARG A 39 -17.51 18.46 2.63
C ARG A 39 -16.31 18.45 1.69
N PHE A 40 -15.76 17.29 1.43
CA PHE A 40 -14.75 17.04 0.41
C PHE A 40 -15.44 16.40 -0.79
N THR A 41 -15.58 17.17 -1.87
CA THR A 41 -16.25 16.74 -3.10
C THR A 41 -15.20 16.44 -4.17
N ILE A 42 -15.16 15.21 -4.67
CA ILE A 42 -14.27 14.75 -5.74
C ILE A 42 -15.10 14.70 -7.04
N ARG A 43 -14.60 15.34 -8.10
CA ARG A 43 -15.25 15.41 -9.42
C ARG A 43 -14.53 14.58 -10.47
N LYS A 44 -13.20 14.31 -10.26
CA LYS A 44 -12.38 13.50 -11.16
C LYS A 44 -11.23 12.84 -10.42
N THR A 45 -10.92 11.64 -10.82
CA THR A 45 -9.73 10.91 -10.37
C THR A 45 -8.78 10.62 -11.54
N THR A 46 -7.58 10.15 -11.24
CA THR A 46 -6.65 9.64 -12.27
C THR A 46 -7.23 8.43 -12.99
N ASN A 47 -7.95 7.57 -12.28
CA ASN A 47 -8.63 6.37 -12.76
C ASN A 47 -9.59 5.88 -11.68
N LEU A 48 -10.52 5.00 -12.01
CA LEU A 48 -11.41 4.28 -11.10
C LEU A 48 -12.12 5.17 -10.03
N GLU A 49 -12.69 4.55 -9.01
CA GLU A 49 -13.37 5.24 -7.90
C GLU A 49 -12.36 5.97 -6.99
N PRO A 50 -12.70 7.14 -6.43
CA PRO A 50 -11.86 7.78 -5.42
C PRO A 50 -11.60 6.88 -4.22
N CYS A 51 -10.37 6.98 -3.68
CA CYS A 51 -10.01 6.33 -2.44
C CYS A 51 -9.23 7.32 -1.57
N ILE A 52 -9.62 7.45 -0.31
CA ILE A 52 -8.99 8.34 0.69
C ILE A 52 -8.71 7.52 1.94
N ASP A 53 -7.45 7.50 2.37
CA ASP A 53 -7.05 6.80 3.60
C ASP A 53 -7.38 7.60 4.86
N GLU A 54 -7.19 8.93 4.81
CA GLU A 54 -7.51 9.79 5.94
C GLU A 54 -7.82 11.21 5.46
N LEU A 55 -8.84 11.81 6.06
CA LEU A 55 -9.27 13.20 5.87
C LEU A 55 -9.19 13.94 7.20
N GLU A 56 -8.20 14.79 7.35
CA GLU A 56 -7.94 15.56 8.55
C GLU A 56 -8.38 17.02 8.36
N VAL A 57 -8.95 17.62 9.39
CA VAL A 57 -9.30 19.03 9.41
C VAL A 57 -8.69 19.68 10.64
N TYR A 58 -7.95 20.76 10.42
CA TYR A 58 -7.23 21.45 11.48
C TYR A 58 -7.86 22.80 11.79
N ASP A 59 -8.04 23.03 13.10
CA ASP A 59 -8.45 24.33 13.61
C ASP A 59 -7.25 25.31 13.68
N THR A 60 -7.51 26.56 14.05
CA THR A 60 -6.49 27.61 14.22
C THR A 60 -5.48 27.33 15.35
N ALA A 61 -5.76 26.38 16.24
CA ALA A 61 -4.84 25.89 17.26
C ALA A 61 -4.07 24.61 16.80
N ALA A 62 -4.12 24.29 15.51
CA ALA A 62 -3.49 23.12 14.88
C ALA A 62 -3.97 21.75 15.44
N ARG A 63 -5.17 21.67 16.02
CA ARG A 63 -5.78 20.41 16.48
C ARG A 63 -6.57 19.80 15.33
N ASN A 64 -6.42 18.48 15.12
CA ASN A 64 -7.25 17.74 14.18
C ASN A 64 -8.66 17.53 14.77
N VAL A 65 -9.64 18.29 14.29
CA VAL A 65 -11.04 18.22 14.74
C VAL A 65 -11.86 17.19 13.96
N ALA A 66 -11.29 16.56 12.94
CA ALA A 66 -11.97 15.57 12.10
C ALA A 66 -12.03 14.18 12.74
N LEU A 67 -11.21 13.88 13.75
CA LEU A 67 -11.09 12.54 14.31
C LEU A 67 -12.42 12.01 14.84
N ALA A 68 -12.73 10.75 14.54
CA ALA A 68 -13.88 10.02 15.08
C ALA A 68 -13.83 9.96 16.62
N SER A 69 -12.62 9.84 17.21
CA SER A 69 -12.41 9.87 18.65
C SER A 69 -12.77 11.21 19.30
N SER A 70 -12.84 12.31 18.54
CA SER A 70 -13.30 13.63 18.98
C SER A 70 -14.81 13.83 18.80
N GLY A 71 -15.56 12.76 18.47
CA GLY A 71 -17.01 12.80 18.28
C GLY A 71 -17.45 13.30 16.90
N THR A 72 -16.53 13.46 15.94
CA THR A 72 -16.88 13.84 14.56
C THR A 72 -17.54 12.67 13.85
N ARG A 73 -18.72 12.93 13.27
CA ARG A 73 -19.46 12.00 12.43
C ARG A 73 -19.07 12.17 10.97
N VAL A 74 -19.11 11.06 10.23
CA VAL A 74 -18.83 11.04 8.80
C VAL A 74 -20.01 10.48 8.02
N SER A 75 -20.27 11.06 6.85
CA SER A 75 -21.23 10.56 5.86
C SER A 75 -20.65 10.72 4.46
N SER A 76 -21.14 9.93 3.50
CA SER A 76 -20.71 10.00 2.11
C SER A 76 -21.90 9.99 1.16
N ALA A 77 -21.67 10.34 -0.11
CA ALA A 77 -22.68 10.21 -1.17
C ALA A 77 -22.88 8.75 -1.62
N GLY A 78 -21.93 7.87 -1.30
CA GLY A 78 -21.98 6.45 -1.61
C GLY A 78 -20.63 5.78 -1.35
N ASP A 79 -20.68 4.56 -0.81
CA ASP A 79 -19.53 3.78 -0.38
C ASP A 79 -19.45 2.47 -1.12
N ARG A 80 -18.24 2.10 -1.53
CA ARG A 80 -17.89 0.72 -1.84
C ARG A 80 -17.27 0.09 -0.59
N THR A 81 -18.03 -0.75 0.08
CA THR A 81 -17.60 -1.38 1.33
C THR A 81 -16.94 -2.73 1.05
N GLU A 82 -15.70 -2.87 1.52
CA GLU A 82 -15.03 -4.16 1.71
C GLU A 82 -14.69 -4.27 3.19
N PRO A 83 -15.31 -5.20 3.94
CA PRO A 83 -15.12 -5.31 5.39
C PRO A 83 -13.64 -5.37 5.76
N ASP A 84 -13.28 -4.66 6.84
CA ASP A 84 -11.92 -4.54 7.40
C ASP A 84 -10.86 -3.92 6.47
N ARG A 85 -11.25 -3.43 5.29
CA ARG A 85 -10.32 -2.84 4.33
C ARG A 85 -10.78 -1.49 3.79
N HIS A 86 -12.01 -1.37 3.28
CA HIS A 86 -12.58 -0.15 2.74
C HIS A 86 -13.93 0.10 3.38
N GLU A 87 -13.97 1.02 4.33
CA GLU A 87 -15.18 1.41 5.02
C GLU A 87 -15.17 2.90 5.31
N LEU A 88 -16.35 3.54 5.28
CA LEU A 88 -16.46 4.98 5.53
C LEU A 88 -15.86 5.40 6.88
N ARG A 89 -16.00 4.58 7.92
CA ARG A 89 -15.46 4.84 9.27
C ARG A 89 -13.94 5.00 9.33
N PHE A 90 -13.21 4.56 8.32
CA PHE A 90 -11.76 4.64 8.28
C PHE A 90 -11.23 5.98 7.79
N VAL A 91 -12.07 6.83 7.17
CA VAL A 91 -11.63 8.10 6.58
C VAL A 91 -11.22 9.14 7.61
N ASN A 92 -11.55 8.94 8.89
CA ASN A 92 -11.23 9.85 10.00
C ASN A 92 -10.90 9.11 11.32
N ASP A 93 -10.32 7.90 11.23
CA ASP A 93 -10.01 7.08 12.39
C ASP A 93 -8.60 7.34 12.98
N GLY A 94 -7.81 8.22 12.34
CA GLY A 94 -6.45 8.58 12.72
C GLY A 94 -5.41 7.54 12.31
N ARG A 95 -5.75 6.61 11.40
CA ARG A 95 -4.85 5.59 10.88
C ARG A 95 -4.70 5.73 9.37
N TYR A 96 -3.57 5.27 8.86
CA TYR A 96 -3.21 5.47 7.46
C TYR A 96 -3.06 4.14 6.72
N GLY A 97 -3.15 4.23 5.39
CA GLY A 97 -2.86 3.14 4.50
C GLY A 97 -4.07 2.58 3.78
N ASN A 98 -3.83 1.91 2.66
CA ASN A 98 -4.87 1.42 1.76
C ASN A 98 -5.88 0.45 2.42
N SER A 99 -5.43 -0.34 3.38
CA SER A 99 -6.31 -1.28 4.11
C SER A 99 -7.20 -0.60 5.16
N ARG A 100 -7.11 0.72 5.30
CA ARG A 100 -7.93 1.53 6.21
C ARG A 100 -8.32 2.82 5.51
N SER A 101 -9.16 2.69 4.48
CA SER A 101 -9.54 3.82 3.63
C SER A 101 -11.03 3.80 3.32
N TRP A 102 -11.57 4.95 2.97
CA TRP A 102 -12.85 5.06 2.30
C TRP A 102 -12.68 4.94 0.79
N MET A 103 -13.61 4.26 0.14
CA MET A 103 -13.71 4.18 -1.32
C MET A 103 -15.13 4.57 -1.77
N SER A 104 -15.25 5.43 -2.78
CA SER A 104 -16.55 5.79 -3.34
C SER A 104 -17.18 4.62 -4.10
N SER A 105 -18.50 4.57 -4.15
CA SER A 105 -19.23 3.64 -5.03
C SER A 105 -19.30 4.12 -6.49
N GLU A 106 -18.91 5.38 -6.77
CA GLU A 106 -19.01 5.98 -8.10
C GLU A 106 -17.64 6.12 -8.77
N MET A 107 -17.57 5.71 -10.04
CA MET A 107 -16.39 5.83 -10.88
C MET A 107 -15.98 7.30 -11.04
N GLY A 108 -14.76 7.64 -10.68
CA GLY A 108 -14.15 8.95 -10.88
C GLY A 108 -14.66 10.06 -9.98
N LYS A 109 -15.70 9.87 -9.18
CA LYS A 109 -16.31 10.91 -8.34
C LYS A 109 -16.84 10.38 -7.01
N GLY A 110 -17.11 11.29 -6.07
CA GLY A 110 -17.64 10.96 -4.76
C GLY A 110 -17.57 12.15 -3.82
N SER A 111 -18.16 12.03 -2.64
CA SER A 111 -18.00 13.05 -1.60
C SER A 111 -18.08 12.45 -0.20
N VAL A 112 -17.32 13.06 0.71
CA VAL A 112 -17.33 12.77 2.14
C VAL A 112 -17.66 14.04 2.90
N THR A 113 -18.57 13.95 3.85
CA THR A 113 -18.94 15.06 4.74
C THR A 113 -18.59 14.70 6.18
N LEU A 114 -17.84 15.57 6.83
CA LEU A 114 -17.52 15.54 8.25
C LEU A 114 -18.43 16.50 9.00
N GLU A 115 -19.02 16.06 10.11
CA GLU A 115 -19.82 16.87 11.01
C GLU A 115 -19.18 16.84 12.40
N PHE A 116 -18.61 17.99 12.80
CA PHE A 116 -17.95 18.15 14.09
C PHE A 116 -18.95 18.15 15.24
N GLN A 117 -18.53 17.77 16.42
CA GLN A 117 -19.37 17.80 17.61
C GLN A 117 -19.90 19.21 17.92
N ALA A 118 -19.11 20.24 17.65
CA ALA A 118 -19.46 21.64 17.78
C ALA A 118 -18.80 22.47 16.69
N ALA A 119 -19.41 23.64 16.36
CA ALA A 119 -18.83 24.56 15.41
C ALA A 119 -17.49 25.11 15.90
N CYS A 120 -16.45 24.99 15.08
CA CYS A 120 -15.09 25.44 15.35
C CYS A 120 -14.53 26.26 14.18
N GLU A 121 -13.46 26.99 14.42
CA GLU A 121 -12.77 27.79 13.42
C GLU A 121 -11.64 26.98 12.80
N ILE A 122 -11.80 26.64 11.51
CA ILE A 122 -10.86 25.78 10.78
C ILE A 122 -10.13 26.59 9.70
N GLU A 123 -8.90 26.18 9.38
CA GLU A 123 -8.05 26.85 8.39
C GLU A 123 -7.32 25.92 7.42
N ARG A 124 -7.40 24.60 7.64
CA ARG A 124 -6.64 23.64 6.84
C ARG A 124 -7.30 22.27 6.78
N VAL A 125 -7.29 21.69 5.59
CA VAL A 125 -7.64 20.29 5.35
C VAL A 125 -6.42 19.54 4.84
N VAL A 126 -6.17 18.33 5.36
CA VAL A 126 -5.08 17.44 4.93
C VAL A 126 -5.69 16.10 4.58
N TRP A 127 -5.27 15.54 3.46
CA TRP A 127 -5.80 14.27 2.96
C TRP A 127 -4.78 13.51 2.13
N GLY A 128 -4.96 12.21 1.99
CA GLY A 128 -4.15 11.31 1.17
C GLY A 128 -5.00 10.21 0.56
N ARG A 129 -4.46 9.61 -0.51
CA ARG A 129 -5.00 8.38 -1.09
C ARG A 129 -4.44 7.17 -0.33
N ASP A 130 -3.14 7.21 -0.06
CA ASP A 130 -2.40 6.18 0.67
C ASP A 130 -1.10 6.76 1.22
N ARG A 131 -1.06 7.02 2.51
CA ARG A 131 0.14 7.59 3.17
C ARG A 131 1.28 6.60 3.30
N THR A 132 1.02 5.31 3.19
CA THR A 132 2.05 4.27 3.14
C THR A 132 2.75 4.21 1.78
N ARG A 133 2.18 4.83 0.73
CA ARG A 133 2.71 4.93 -0.63
C ARG A 133 2.80 3.60 -1.38
N GLU A 134 1.99 2.64 -1.03
CA GLU A 134 1.88 1.39 -1.77
C GLU A 134 1.08 1.59 -3.06
N PHE A 135 0.11 2.51 -3.03
CA PHE A 135 -0.78 2.81 -4.14
C PHE A 135 -0.75 4.28 -4.54
N VAL A 136 -0.65 4.53 -5.85
CA VAL A 136 -0.59 5.86 -6.46
C VAL A 136 -1.71 6.08 -7.49
N ASP A 137 -2.68 5.20 -7.52
CA ASP A 137 -3.88 5.25 -8.33
C ASP A 137 -5.02 6.02 -7.64
N ARG A 138 -6.18 6.20 -8.30
CA ARG A 138 -7.43 6.74 -7.74
C ARG A 138 -7.30 8.13 -7.09
N LEU A 139 -6.30 8.93 -7.53
CA LEU A 139 -6.03 10.24 -6.96
C LEU A 139 -7.12 11.24 -7.34
N ALA A 140 -7.63 11.99 -6.36
CA ALA A 140 -8.58 13.07 -6.59
C ALA A 140 -7.89 14.26 -7.30
N THR A 141 -7.97 14.33 -8.62
CA THR A 141 -7.31 15.36 -9.45
C THR A 141 -8.18 16.60 -9.68
N ASP A 142 -9.49 16.46 -9.56
CA ASP A 142 -10.44 17.58 -9.53
C ASP A 142 -11.32 17.42 -8.28
N TYR A 143 -11.22 18.39 -7.37
CA TYR A 143 -11.94 18.38 -6.10
C TYR A 143 -12.26 19.78 -5.60
N ALA A 144 -13.20 19.86 -4.66
CA ALA A 144 -13.48 21.04 -3.86
C ALA A 144 -13.61 20.67 -2.38
N ILE A 145 -13.17 21.58 -1.53
CA ILE A 145 -13.39 21.57 -0.09
C ILE A 145 -14.40 22.67 0.22
N GLU A 146 -15.50 22.29 0.82
CA GLU A 146 -16.64 23.15 1.06
C GLU A 146 -16.95 23.15 2.56
N VAL A 147 -17.37 24.31 3.06
CA VAL A 147 -17.86 24.49 4.42
C VAL A 147 -19.32 24.90 4.41
N GLU A 148 -20.10 24.40 5.34
CA GLU A 148 -21.49 24.84 5.51
C GLU A 148 -21.51 26.13 6.31
N THR A 149 -22.02 27.22 5.68
CA THR A 149 -22.12 28.57 6.27
C THR A 149 -23.49 28.84 6.88
N ALA A 150 -24.53 28.18 6.38
CA ALA A 150 -25.86 28.10 6.94
C ALA A 150 -26.46 26.75 6.54
N PRO A 151 -27.51 26.25 7.19
CA PRO A 151 -28.09 24.95 6.89
C PRO A 151 -28.35 24.74 5.39
N GLY A 152 -27.66 23.81 4.77
CA GLY A 152 -27.73 23.49 3.34
C GLY A 152 -26.97 24.45 2.41
N VAL A 153 -26.37 25.54 2.92
CA VAL A 153 -25.61 26.51 2.12
C VAL A 153 -24.12 26.24 2.22
N TRP A 154 -23.54 25.80 1.12
CA TRP A 154 -22.12 25.41 1.04
C TRP A 154 -21.29 26.48 0.31
N ARG A 155 -20.12 26.77 0.85
CA ARG A 155 -19.13 27.68 0.26
C ARG A 155 -17.80 26.92 0.04
N VAL A 156 -17.26 27.00 -1.16
CA VAL A 156 -15.93 26.49 -1.48
C VAL A 156 -14.89 27.35 -0.77
N VAL A 157 -13.99 26.70 -0.01
CA VAL A 157 -12.87 27.34 0.70
C VAL A 157 -11.53 26.98 0.09
N ALA A 158 -11.42 25.82 -0.56
CA ALA A 158 -10.25 25.39 -1.33
C ALA A 158 -10.68 24.43 -2.44
N ASP A 159 -9.87 24.31 -3.47
CA ASP A 159 -10.10 23.39 -4.59
C ASP A 159 -8.79 23.02 -5.31
N SER A 160 -8.91 22.28 -6.39
CA SER A 160 -7.77 21.80 -7.22
C SER A 160 -7.35 22.78 -8.32
N TYR A 161 -8.05 23.91 -8.54
CA TYR A 161 -7.78 24.78 -9.70
C TYR A 161 -6.42 25.47 -9.68
N ASP A 162 -5.86 25.69 -8.51
CA ASP A 162 -4.54 26.28 -8.28
C ASP A 162 -3.42 25.26 -8.17
N ARG A 163 -3.66 24.00 -8.54
CA ARG A 163 -2.63 22.95 -8.57
C ARG A 163 -2.04 22.74 -9.96
N HIS A 164 -0.76 22.45 -10.00
CA HIS A 164 -0.15 21.96 -11.24
C HIS A 164 -0.78 20.65 -11.72
N PRO A 165 -0.82 20.41 -13.04
CA PRO A 165 -1.24 19.11 -13.59
C PRO A 165 -0.35 17.95 -13.10
N MET A 166 -0.87 16.72 -13.16
CA MET A 166 -0.18 15.52 -12.69
C MET A 166 1.09 15.18 -13.48
N ASP A 167 1.19 15.65 -14.71
CA ASP A 167 2.35 15.52 -15.61
C ASP A 167 3.42 16.61 -15.43
N ALA A 168 3.23 17.51 -14.46
CA ALA A 168 4.19 18.57 -14.16
C ALA A 168 5.60 18.00 -13.84
N PRO A 169 6.68 18.72 -14.22
CA PRO A 169 8.05 18.29 -13.97
C PRO A 169 8.33 17.96 -12.50
N ALA A 170 9.26 17.03 -12.25
CA ALA A 170 9.58 16.56 -10.89
C ALA A 170 10.02 17.69 -9.95
N ALA A 171 10.69 18.74 -10.46
CA ALA A 171 11.07 19.92 -9.68
C ALA A 171 9.86 20.64 -9.07
N VAL A 172 8.76 20.74 -9.82
CA VAL A 172 7.51 21.38 -9.38
C VAL A 172 6.82 20.52 -8.30
N ARG A 173 6.89 19.20 -8.41
CA ARG A 173 6.32 18.28 -7.40
C ARG A 173 7.03 18.36 -6.05
N LEU A 174 8.33 18.70 -6.05
CA LEU A 174 9.14 18.81 -4.84
C LEU A 174 8.96 20.16 -4.13
N ALA A 175 8.69 21.24 -4.87
CA ALA A 175 8.50 22.58 -4.32
C ALA A 175 7.32 22.67 -3.31
N GLY A 176 6.35 21.77 -3.43
CA GLY A 176 5.18 21.78 -2.56
C GLY A 176 5.25 20.91 -1.32
N VAL A 177 6.40 20.33 -1.04
CA VAL A 177 6.62 19.64 0.23
C VAL A 177 6.96 20.66 1.33
N LEU A 178 7.40 21.86 0.95
CA LEU A 178 7.77 22.92 1.87
C LEU A 178 6.61 23.89 2.09
N GLU A 179 6.24 24.12 3.33
CA GLU A 179 5.23 25.12 3.70
C GLU A 179 5.73 26.53 3.34
N PRO A 180 4.89 27.40 2.77
CA PRO A 180 5.30 28.76 2.38
C PRO A 180 5.74 29.66 3.57
N SER A 181 5.54 29.20 4.79
CA SER A 181 5.81 29.94 6.04
C SER A 181 7.19 29.67 6.66
N LEU A 182 8.03 28.86 5.99
CA LEU A 182 9.35 28.55 6.53
C LEU A 182 10.32 29.71 6.34
N THR A 183 11.13 30.00 7.37
CA THR A 183 12.25 30.90 7.27
C THR A 183 13.33 30.38 6.32
N ALA A 184 14.23 31.22 5.86
CA ALA A 184 15.33 30.81 4.97
C ALA A 184 16.21 29.70 5.60
N ALA A 185 16.44 29.73 6.91
CA ALA A 185 17.20 28.72 7.63
C ALA A 185 16.45 27.38 7.71
N GLU A 186 15.14 27.42 7.99
CA GLU A 186 14.29 26.23 8.00
C GLU A 186 14.15 25.61 6.63
N THR A 187 14.06 26.45 5.58
CA THR A 187 14.03 26.00 4.17
C THR A 187 15.34 25.28 3.82
N ALA A 188 16.50 25.80 4.23
CA ALA A 188 17.79 25.15 4.00
C ALA A 188 17.88 23.80 4.71
N THR A 189 17.42 23.73 5.97
CA THR A 189 17.38 22.48 6.75
C THR A 189 16.42 21.46 6.12
N ALA A 190 15.23 21.89 5.72
CA ALA A 190 14.26 21.04 5.06
C ALA A 190 14.76 20.49 3.72
N ASN A 191 15.46 21.30 2.93
CA ASN A 191 16.10 20.87 1.69
C ASN A 191 17.19 19.83 1.92
N ALA A 192 18.03 20.00 2.97
CA ALA A 192 19.04 19.03 3.35
C ALA A 192 18.42 17.67 3.74
N LEU A 193 17.37 17.70 4.59
CA LEU A 193 16.63 16.50 4.99
C LEU A 193 15.94 15.79 3.81
N LEU A 194 15.40 16.55 2.86
CA LEU A 194 14.83 16.00 1.63
C LEU A 194 15.88 15.33 0.75
N ALA A 195 17.10 15.88 0.70
CA ALA A 195 18.21 15.29 -0.03
C ALA A 195 18.68 13.99 0.63
N GLU A 196 18.80 13.98 1.96
CA GLU A 196 19.15 12.79 2.74
C GLU A 196 18.09 11.69 2.57
N ARG A 197 16.80 12.03 2.68
CA ARG A 197 15.71 11.07 2.44
C ARG A 197 15.80 10.43 1.06
N ARG A 198 16.04 11.23 0.00
CA ARG A 198 16.21 10.67 -1.36
C ARG A 198 17.38 9.71 -1.45
N ASN A 199 18.49 10.00 -0.76
CA ASN A 199 19.65 9.11 -0.73
C ASN A 199 19.29 7.79 -0.01
N LEU A 200 18.59 7.87 1.12
CA LEU A 200 18.13 6.70 1.85
C LEU A 200 17.13 5.86 1.05
N ASP A 201 16.15 6.50 0.41
CA ASP A 201 15.18 5.82 -0.47
C ASP A 201 15.89 5.09 -1.63
N ALA A 202 16.91 5.71 -2.24
CA ALA A 202 17.72 5.08 -3.29
C ALA A 202 18.53 3.88 -2.76
N ARG A 203 19.05 3.98 -1.53
CA ARG A 203 19.77 2.85 -0.88
C ARG A 203 18.81 1.72 -0.53
N ILE A 204 17.65 2.01 0.01
CA ILE A 204 16.60 1.04 0.29
C ILE A 204 16.19 0.35 -1.02
N GLY A 205 15.94 1.12 -2.10
CA GLY A 205 15.60 0.58 -3.41
C GLY A 205 16.64 -0.42 -3.93
N LYS A 206 17.94 -0.14 -3.74
CA LYS A 206 19.01 -1.08 -4.13
C LYS A 206 19.01 -2.37 -3.30
N VAL A 207 18.67 -2.28 -2.01
CA VAL A 207 18.62 -3.45 -1.12
C VAL A 207 17.35 -4.27 -1.35
N THR A 208 16.21 -3.60 -1.59
CA THR A 208 14.92 -4.26 -1.85
C THR A 208 14.78 -4.80 -3.28
N GLN A 209 15.63 -4.35 -4.22
CA GLN A 209 15.77 -4.98 -5.55
C GLN A 209 16.56 -6.30 -5.51
N ALA A 210 16.81 -6.88 -4.34
CA ALA A 210 17.34 -8.22 -4.22
C ALA A 210 16.49 -9.20 -5.06
N GLN A 211 17.17 -10.12 -5.73
CA GLN A 211 16.53 -11.13 -6.59
C GLN A 211 15.36 -11.77 -5.84
N MET A 212 14.17 -11.65 -6.41
CA MET A 212 12.99 -12.32 -5.89
C MET A 212 13.20 -13.82 -6.04
N ALA A 213 13.29 -14.52 -4.93
CA ALA A 213 13.29 -15.97 -4.89
C ALA A 213 11.88 -16.45 -4.49
N PHE A 214 11.41 -17.50 -5.15
CA PHE A 214 10.21 -18.17 -4.68
C PHE A 214 10.53 -18.79 -3.31
N ALA A 215 9.84 -18.34 -2.27
CA ALA A 215 9.88 -18.94 -0.95
C ALA A 215 8.55 -19.67 -0.70
N GLY A 216 8.64 -20.95 -0.35
CA GLY A 216 7.44 -21.70 0.04
C GLY A 216 6.96 -21.25 1.43
N VAL A 217 5.65 -21.22 1.61
CA VAL A 217 5.05 -21.11 2.94
C VAL A 217 5.03 -22.53 3.53
N PHE A 218 5.81 -22.74 4.58
CA PHE A 218 5.88 -24.05 5.23
C PHE A 218 4.71 -24.21 6.20
N ARG A 219 4.02 -25.34 6.10
CA ARG A 219 2.98 -25.75 7.04
C ARG A 219 3.33 -27.12 7.62
N LYS A 220 2.77 -27.47 8.78
CA LYS A 220 2.91 -28.83 9.32
C LYS A 220 2.36 -29.82 8.26
N PRO A 221 3.13 -30.84 7.87
CA PRO A 221 2.64 -31.86 6.96
C PRO A 221 1.47 -32.63 7.57
N ASP A 222 0.58 -33.10 6.70
CA ASP A 222 -0.51 -33.97 7.12
C ASP A 222 0.06 -35.32 7.62
N ASP A 223 -0.68 -36.02 8.48
CA ASP A 223 -0.30 -37.35 8.96
C ASP A 223 -0.37 -38.36 7.80
N ILE A 224 0.77 -38.93 7.46
CA ILE A 224 0.89 -39.92 6.39
C ILE A 224 0.77 -41.33 6.99
N HIS A 225 -0.02 -42.17 6.36
CA HIS A 225 -0.26 -43.55 6.75
C HIS A 225 0.09 -44.52 5.63
N LEU A 226 0.49 -45.72 6.01
CA LEU A 226 0.56 -46.84 5.07
C LEU A 226 -0.89 -47.17 4.64
N LEU A 227 -1.14 -47.24 3.35
CA LEU A 227 -2.48 -47.54 2.83
C LEU A 227 -2.58 -49.04 2.50
N HIS A 228 -3.68 -49.66 2.91
CA HIS A 228 -3.93 -51.04 2.53
C HIS A 228 -4.17 -51.15 1.02
N ARG A 229 -3.26 -51.80 0.30
CA ARG A 229 -3.28 -51.95 -1.16
C ARG A 229 -3.42 -50.63 -1.93
N GLY A 230 -2.99 -49.50 -1.32
CA GLY A 230 -3.08 -48.18 -1.90
C GLY A 230 -4.45 -47.51 -1.75
N ASP A 231 -5.38 -48.07 -1.01
CA ASP A 231 -6.71 -47.54 -0.77
C ASP A 231 -6.68 -46.40 0.26
N PRO A 232 -6.99 -45.14 -0.13
CA PRO A 232 -6.97 -43.99 0.78
C PRO A 232 -7.99 -44.10 1.93
N GLU A 233 -9.05 -44.86 1.78
CA GLU A 233 -10.08 -45.08 2.78
C GLU A 233 -9.66 -46.12 3.85
N GLN A 234 -8.55 -46.81 3.62
CA GLN A 234 -8.02 -47.84 4.53
C GLN A 234 -6.63 -47.50 5.05
N PRO A 235 -6.47 -46.41 5.83
CA PRO A 235 -5.19 -46.06 6.44
C PRO A 235 -4.79 -47.10 7.49
N ARG A 236 -3.53 -47.52 7.48
CA ARG A 236 -2.87 -48.41 8.46
C ARG A 236 -1.93 -47.60 9.35
N ASP A 237 -0.80 -48.22 9.71
CA ASP A 237 0.19 -47.63 10.59
C ASP A 237 0.70 -46.28 10.07
N PRO A 238 0.90 -45.28 10.96
CA PRO A 238 1.47 -44.01 10.59
C PRO A 238 2.93 -44.17 10.12
N VAL A 239 3.31 -43.43 9.09
CA VAL A 239 4.64 -43.45 8.49
C VAL A 239 5.42 -42.21 8.93
N VAL A 240 6.67 -42.42 9.36
CA VAL A 240 7.62 -41.35 9.65
C VAL A 240 8.40 -40.95 8.38
N PRO A 241 8.87 -39.69 8.28
CA PRO A 241 9.74 -39.30 7.18
C PRO A 241 11.01 -40.20 7.13
N ALA A 242 11.23 -40.83 5.99
CA ALA A 242 12.34 -41.76 5.79
C ALA A 242 12.76 -41.79 4.33
N VAL A 243 13.92 -42.33 4.06
CA VAL A 243 14.39 -42.74 2.73
C VAL A 243 14.34 -44.28 2.62
N PRO A 244 14.34 -44.86 1.40
CA PRO A 244 14.38 -46.32 1.25
C PRO A 244 15.56 -46.93 2.00
N ALA A 245 15.29 -47.90 2.86
CA ALA A 245 16.30 -48.50 3.76
C ALA A 245 17.50 -49.09 3.00
N VAL A 246 17.32 -49.54 1.76
CA VAL A 246 18.38 -50.09 0.90
C VAL A 246 19.39 -49.00 0.46
N LEU A 247 19.03 -47.71 0.55
CA LEU A 247 19.88 -46.57 0.16
C LEU A 247 20.49 -45.86 1.35
N GLY A 248 20.45 -46.46 2.53
CA GLY A 248 20.89 -45.86 3.78
C GLY A 248 19.76 -45.51 4.71
N GLY A 249 20.07 -44.91 5.84
CA GLY A 249 19.06 -44.56 6.84
C GLY A 249 18.99 -43.06 7.06
N LEU A 250 17.82 -42.45 6.80
CA LEU A 250 17.45 -41.15 7.33
C LEU A 250 16.46 -41.39 8.46
N LYS A 251 16.84 -41.05 9.70
CA LYS A 251 15.94 -41.12 10.86
C LYS A 251 15.50 -39.71 11.22
N MET A 252 14.21 -39.48 11.15
CA MET A 252 13.61 -38.20 11.53
C MET A 252 12.45 -38.41 12.48
N ASP A 253 12.28 -37.47 13.39
CA ASP A 253 11.08 -37.41 14.21
C ASP A 253 9.83 -37.14 13.36
N ARG A 254 8.72 -37.78 13.75
CA ARG A 254 7.40 -37.54 13.11
C ARG A 254 7.00 -36.09 13.13
N ASP A 255 7.31 -35.36 14.21
CA ASP A 255 6.95 -33.98 14.41
C ASP A 255 8.07 -32.97 14.03
N ALA A 256 9.11 -33.44 13.34
CA ALA A 256 10.18 -32.57 12.86
C ALA A 256 9.62 -31.45 11.97
N ALA A 257 10.13 -30.24 12.14
CA ALA A 257 9.75 -29.08 11.33
C ALA A 257 10.03 -29.33 9.85
N GLU A 258 9.19 -28.79 8.96
CA GLU A 258 9.33 -28.97 7.51
C GLU A 258 10.69 -28.51 6.98
N SER A 259 11.24 -27.43 7.51
CA SER A 259 12.59 -26.94 7.20
C SER A 259 13.66 -27.97 7.50
N ASP A 260 13.54 -28.69 8.64
CA ASP A 260 14.51 -29.69 9.06
C ASP A 260 14.39 -30.95 8.21
N ARG A 261 13.17 -31.34 7.83
CA ARG A 261 12.94 -32.45 6.90
C ARG A 261 13.59 -32.18 5.55
N ARG A 262 13.42 -30.98 4.99
CA ARG A 262 14.06 -30.60 3.70
C ARG A 262 15.56 -30.56 3.80
N ARG A 263 16.11 -30.03 4.90
CA ARG A 263 17.54 -30.02 5.12
C ARG A 263 18.11 -31.44 5.20
N ALA A 264 17.49 -32.27 6.00
CA ALA A 264 17.92 -33.65 6.16
C ALA A 264 17.88 -34.46 4.84
N LEU A 265 16.84 -34.21 4.01
CA LEU A 265 16.80 -34.82 2.66
C LEU A 265 17.89 -34.26 1.75
N ALA A 266 18.16 -32.95 1.80
CA ALA A 266 19.21 -32.33 1.01
C ALA A 266 20.60 -32.85 1.41
N ASP A 267 20.85 -32.94 2.72
CA ASP A 267 22.11 -33.50 3.27
C ASP A 267 22.29 -34.94 2.84
N TRP A 268 21.22 -35.76 2.90
CA TRP A 268 21.27 -37.16 2.42
C TRP A 268 21.53 -37.26 0.91
N ILE A 269 20.91 -36.40 0.09
CA ILE A 269 21.17 -36.36 -1.36
C ILE A 269 22.63 -35.97 -1.64
N ALA A 270 23.17 -35.00 -0.89
CA ALA A 270 24.52 -34.49 -1.05
C ALA A 270 25.59 -35.37 -0.41
N ASP A 271 25.23 -36.36 0.40
CA ASP A 271 26.16 -37.25 1.10
C ASP A 271 27.01 -38.01 0.08
N PRO A 272 28.36 -37.97 0.18
CA PRO A 272 29.24 -38.76 -0.67
C PRO A 272 28.99 -40.29 -0.59
N ALA A 273 28.41 -40.75 0.51
CA ALA A 273 28.03 -42.17 0.68
C ALA A 273 26.72 -42.53 -0.07
N ASN A 274 25.96 -41.55 -0.57
CA ASN A 274 24.77 -41.83 -1.35
C ASN A 274 25.15 -42.43 -2.73
N PRO A 275 24.79 -43.68 -3.02
CA PRO A 275 25.25 -44.36 -4.22
C PRO A 275 24.58 -43.86 -5.50
N LEU A 276 23.47 -43.11 -5.39
CA LEU A 276 22.67 -42.68 -6.54
C LEU A 276 23.07 -41.31 -7.09
N THR A 277 23.38 -40.34 -6.21
CA THR A 277 23.56 -38.96 -6.64
C THR A 277 24.66 -38.80 -7.67
N ALA A 278 25.85 -39.36 -7.43
CA ALA A 278 26.95 -39.28 -8.37
C ALA A 278 26.63 -40.03 -9.70
N ARG A 279 25.99 -41.18 -9.64
CA ARG A 279 25.64 -41.97 -10.81
C ARG A 279 24.60 -41.24 -11.69
N VAL A 280 23.57 -40.71 -11.08
CA VAL A 280 22.52 -39.93 -11.79
C VAL A 280 23.11 -38.68 -12.44
N MET A 281 23.96 -37.95 -11.72
CA MET A 281 24.60 -36.74 -12.24
C MET A 281 25.52 -37.03 -13.42
N VAL A 282 26.37 -38.07 -13.32
CA VAL A 282 27.24 -38.48 -14.44
C VAL A 282 26.39 -38.86 -15.66
N ASN A 283 25.35 -39.66 -15.48
CA ASN A 283 24.48 -40.07 -16.56
C ASN A 283 23.78 -38.88 -17.26
N ARG A 284 23.28 -37.91 -16.49
CA ARG A 284 22.63 -36.71 -17.03
C ARG A 284 23.61 -35.76 -17.73
N ILE A 285 24.82 -35.57 -17.20
CA ILE A 285 25.87 -34.79 -17.86
C ILE A 285 26.26 -35.48 -19.19
N TRP A 286 26.47 -36.81 -19.17
CA TRP A 286 26.74 -37.57 -20.37
C TRP A 286 25.65 -37.45 -21.42
N GLN A 287 24.38 -37.59 -21.02
CA GLN A 287 23.25 -37.43 -21.89
C GLN A 287 23.17 -36.02 -22.51
N GLY A 288 23.49 -34.98 -21.71
CA GLY A 288 23.50 -33.58 -22.20
C GLY A 288 24.60 -33.37 -23.26
N HIS A 289 25.71 -34.07 -23.20
CA HIS A 289 26.81 -33.96 -24.18
C HIS A 289 26.66 -34.87 -25.40
N PHE A 290 26.16 -36.08 -25.21
CA PHE A 290 26.13 -37.11 -26.24
C PHE A 290 24.74 -37.49 -26.76
N GLY A 291 23.69 -36.84 -26.21
CA GLY A 291 22.28 -37.04 -26.61
C GLY A 291 21.61 -38.25 -25.96
N VAL A 292 22.37 -39.32 -25.65
CA VAL A 292 21.86 -40.55 -24.99
C VAL A 292 22.67 -40.78 -23.71
N GLY A 293 22.02 -41.19 -22.62
CA GLY A 293 22.68 -41.49 -21.36
C GLY A 293 23.46 -42.79 -21.40
N LEU A 294 24.41 -42.97 -20.45
CA LEU A 294 25.04 -44.26 -20.22
C LEU A 294 24.00 -45.33 -19.81
N VAL A 295 23.01 -44.91 -19.07
CA VAL A 295 21.76 -45.59 -18.86
C VAL A 295 20.70 -44.86 -19.67
N GLU A 296 20.09 -45.52 -20.66
CA GLU A 296 19.23 -44.91 -21.65
C GLU A 296 17.93 -44.35 -21.02
N THR A 297 17.42 -45.01 -20.01
CA THR A 297 16.21 -44.65 -19.24
C THR A 297 16.56 -43.80 -18.01
N ALA A 298 17.22 -42.67 -18.21
CA ALA A 298 17.76 -41.82 -17.10
C ALA A 298 16.68 -41.26 -16.14
N SER A 299 15.42 -41.44 -16.45
CA SER A 299 14.28 -40.97 -15.65
C SER A 299 13.43 -42.09 -15.04
N ASP A 300 13.81 -43.36 -15.26
CA ASP A 300 13.10 -44.54 -14.72
C ASP A 300 13.79 -45.11 -13.50
#